data_0f7fcedc0e2e42b96630aa7eede929f6
#
_entry.id   0f7fcedc0e2e42b96630aa7eede929f6
#
_cell.length_a   1.000
_cell.length_b   1.000
_cell.length_c   1.000
_cell.angle_alpha   90.00
_cell.angle_beta   90.00
_cell.angle_gamma   90.00
#
_symmetry.space_group_name_H-M   'P 1'
#
loop_
_entity.id
_entity.type
_entity.pdbx_description
1 polymer ?
#
loop_
_entity_poly.entity_id
_entity_poly.type
_entity_poly.pdbx_seq_one_letter_code
_entity_poly.pdbx_strand_id
1 'polypeptide(L)'
;MRREVRRVRREEQQARPGDRWARRAEPPVPRHPSGLTPARKVPKRIAVAVHDIEPATFERCALIRDWLNDHGVDRVTLLVIPARDLHPLGERSPDMTRWLIDCRRSGDSIAQHGFQHEQLRGGAVPPATLLGARRRTAEFVGLDGEETRRAVDAGWRVLKLAGIEPDGFVAPAYAYTRALRQLLPRRFRWWAGLLGLYRPPAAASATSYRLAPAWSMGAAGGLLRGVLSPSLIRAGSLLCGHTMRLDLHPAYLEHPHQMMALEWVLGRAGARRQAVTYDELIAPRA
;
A
#
# COMPACT_ATOMS: atom_id res chain seq x y z
N MET A 1 -86.51 -24.43 -36.97
CA MET A 1 -85.15 -24.12 -36.60
C MET A 1 -84.87 -23.97 -35.09
N ARG A 2 -85.81 -24.22 -34.19
CA ARG A 2 -85.61 -24.08 -32.70
C ARG A 2 -85.68 -25.43 -31.93
N ARG A 3 -85.88 -26.55 -32.60
CA ARG A 3 -85.97 -27.88 -31.95
C ARG A 3 -84.66 -28.75 -32.12
N GLU A 4 -83.88 -28.46 -33.10
CA GLU A 4 -82.63 -29.25 -33.38
C GLU A 4 -81.46 -28.85 -32.55
N VAL A 5 -81.40 -27.60 -32.14
CA VAL A 5 -80.27 -27.08 -31.28
C VAL A 5 -80.33 -27.61 -29.82
N ARG A 6 -81.49 -28.13 -29.41
CA ARG A 6 -81.60 -28.68 -28.02
C ARG A 6 -81.24 -30.15 -27.95
N ARG A 7 -81.10 -30.88 -29.07
CA ARG A 7 -80.76 -32.30 -29.07
C ARG A 7 -79.21 -32.50 -28.98
N VAL A 8 -78.49 -31.65 -29.63
CA VAL A 8 -77.04 -31.71 -29.68
C VAL A 8 -76.43 -31.36 -28.30
N ARG A 9 -77.07 -30.54 -27.46
CA ARG A 9 -76.58 -30.20 -26.12
C ARG A 9 -76.85 -31.23 -25.04
N ARG A 10 -77.63 -32.26 -25.31
CA ARG A 10 -77.87 -33.37 -24.33
C ARG A 10 -77.02 -34.59 -24.54
N GLU A 11 -76.40 -34.78 -25.68
CA GLU A 11 -75.54 -35.89 -25.97
C GLU A 11 -74.06 -35.65 -25.57
N GLU A 12 -73.67 -34.36 -25.37
CA GLU A 12 -72.34 -34.00 -24.89
C GLU A 12 -72.15 -34.09 -23.37
N GLN A 13 -73.22 -34.40 -22.61
CA GLN A 13 -73.14 -34.44 -21.14
C GLN A 13 -73.03 -35.87 -20.51
N GLN A 14 -72.87 -36.91 -21.35
CA GLN A 14 -72.88 -38.31 -20.82
C GLN A 14 -71.65 -39.13 -21.18
N ALA A 15 -70.48 -38.54 -21.41
CA ALA A 15 -69.25 -39.30 -21.57
C ALA A 15 -68.07 -38.59 -20.89
N ARG A 16 -68.01 -38.70 -19.59
CA ARG A 16 -66.73 -38.49 -18.88
C ARG A 16 -66.35 -39.73 -18.09
N PRO A 17 -65.43 -40.55 -18.61
CA PRO A 17 -64.76 -41.58 -17.84
C PRO A 17 -63.90 -40.90 -16.77
N GLY A 18 -63.92 -41.44 -15.56
CA GLY A 18 -63.22 -40.92 -14.40
C GLY A 18 -61.74 -40.74 -14.61
N ASP A 19 -61.31 -39.51 -14.59
CA ASP A 19 -59.91 -39.10 -14.52
C ASP A 19 -59.34 -39.47 -13.15
N ARG A 20 -58.76 -40.66 -13.07
CA ARG A 20 -57.75 -40.96 -12.08
C ARG A 20 -56.46 -40.20 -12.43
N TRP A 21 -56.45 -38.90 -12.10
CA TRP A 21 -55.21 -38.19 -12.04
C TRP A 21 -54.48 -38.66 -10.80
N ALA A 22 -53.58 -39.61 -10.99
CA ALA A 22 -52.52 -39.89 -10.05
C ALA A 22 -51.82 -38.54 -9.78
N ARG A 23 -51.95 -37.99 -8.61
CA ARG A 23 -51.14 -36.90 -8.13
C ARG A 23 -49.66 -37.35 -8.27
N ARG A 24 -49.02 -36.96 -9.36
CA ARG A 24 -47.55 -37.03 -9.41
C ARG A 24 -47.09 -36.16 -8.27
N ALA A 25 -46.46 -36.77 -7.27
CA ALA A 25 -45.74 -36.06 -6.26
C ALA A 25 -44.71 -35.18 -6.97
N GLU A 26 -44.83 -33.88 -6.83
CA GLU A 26 -43.81 -32.96 -7.30
C GLU A 26 -42.50 -33.38 -6.68
N PRO A 27 -41.43 -33.48 -7.45
CA PRO A 27 -40.11 -33.77 -6.87
C PRO A 27 -39.80 -32.68 -5.84
N PRO A 28 -39.21 -33.04 -4.70
CA PRO A 28 -38.88 -32.06 -3.67
C PRO A 28 -38.00 -30.98 -4.30
N VAL A 29 -38.47 -29.73 -4.26
CA VAL A 29 -37.67 -28.56 -4.66
C VAL A 29 -36.38 -28.63 -3.86
N PRO A 30 -35.21 -28.68 -4.53
CA PRO A 30 -33.95 -28.69 -3.82
C PRO A 30 -33.90 -27.44 -2.94
N ARG A 31 -33.94 -27.63 -1.63
CA ARG A 31 -33.72 -26.54 -0.67
C ARG A 31 -32.29 -26.07 -0.93
N HIS A 32 -32.18 -24.92 -1.62
CA HIS A 32 -30.89 -24.23 -1.67
C HIS A 32 -30.42 -24.04 -0.22
N PRO A 33 -29.22 -24.52 0.11
CA PRO A 33 -28.69 -24.24 1.42
C PRO A 33 -28.58 -22.73 1.53
N SER A 34 -29.46 -22.12 2.30
CA SER A 34 -29.39 -20.70 2.69
C SER A 34 -28.26 -20.52 3.71
N GLY A 35 -27.12 -21.10 3.40
CA GLY A 35 -25.86 -20.84 4.05
C GLY A 35 -25.29 -19.55 3.48
N LEU A 36 -25.82 -18.41 3.92
CA LEU A 36 -25.05 -17.17 3.89
C LEU A 36 -23.80 -17.44 4.73
N THR A 37 -22.75 -17.90 4.05
CA THR A 37 -21.41 -17.96 4.64
C THR A 37 -21.15 -16.54 5.17
N PRO A 38 -20.95 -16.36 6.50
CA PRO A 38 -20.75 -15.02 7.04
C PRO A 38 -19.60 -14.38 6.28
N ALA A 39 -19.83 -13.20 5.70
CA ALA A 39 -18.82 -12.49 4.92
C ALA A 39 -17.55 -12.43 5.76
N ARG A 40 -16.50 -13.11 5.33
CA ARG A 40 -15.23 -13.24 6.05
C ARG A 40 -14.71 -11.82 6.31
N LYS A 41 -14.72 -11.39 7.57
CA LYS A 41 -14.27 -10.05 7.96
C LYS A 41 -12.85 -9.87 7.43
N VAL A 42 -12.68 -8.95 6.48
CA VAL A 42 -11.37 -8.62 5.94
C VAL A 42 -10.50 -8.13 7.09
N PRO A 43 -9.34 -8.73 7.36
CA PRO A 43 -8.50 -8.34 8.49
C PRO A 43 -8.04 -6.89 8.35
N LYS A 44 -7.98 -6.17 9.45
CA LYS A 44 -7.36 -4.84 9.48
C LYS A 44 -5.88 -4.97 9.14
N ARG A 45 -5.32 -4.00 8.44
CA ARG A 45 -3.94 -4.03 7.93
C ARG A 45 -3.09 -2.92 8.53
N ILE A 46 -1.81 -3.22 8.75
CA ILE A 46 -0.77 -2.24 9.04
C ILE A 46 0.32 -2.35 7.99
N ALA A 47 0.68 -1.23 7.38
CA ALA A 47 1.77 -1.15 6.42
C ALA A 47 2.80 -0.14 6.93
N VAL A 48 4.00 -0.62 7.21
CA VAL A 48 5.09 0.20 7.72
C VAL A 48 6.15 0.38 6.65
N ALA A 49 6.60 1.62 6.46
CA ALA A 49 7.76 1.93 5.63
C ALA A 49 8.92 2.43 6.51
N VAL A 50 10.10 1.86 6.30
CA VAL A 50 11.36 2.36 6.87
C VAL A 50 12.04 3.22 5.83
N HIS A 51 12.17 4.51 6.14
CA HIS A 51 12.69 5.54 5.23
C HIS A 51 14.20 5.70 5.29
N ASP A 52 14.75 6.37 4.30
CA ASP A 52 16.11 6.90 4.23
C ASP A 52 17.20 5.85 4.44
N ILE A 53 17.00 4.64 3.86
CA ILE A 53 17.99 3.56 3.96
C ILE A 53 19.13 3.87 2.99
N GLU A 54 20.29 4.15 3.56
CA GLU A 54 21.55 4.39 2.89
C GLU A 54 22.73 3.94 3.79
N PRO A 55 23.96 3.85 3.32
CA PRO A 55 25.09 3.40 4.14
C PRO A 55 25.25 4.15 5.46
N ALA A 56 24.95 5.46 5.49
CA ALA A 56 25.07 6.27 6.70
C ALA A 56 23.97 6.01 7.75
N THR A 57 22.84 5.42 7.35
CA THR A 57 21.69 5.16 8.22
C THR A 57 21.38 3.67 8.37
N PHE A 58 22.11 2.83 7.67
CA PHE A 58 21.83 1.40 7.56
C PHE A 58 21.65 0.70 8.91
N GLU A 59 22.62 0.85 9.84
CA GLU A 59 22.57 0.20 11.14
C GLU A 59 21.32 0.58 11.94
N ARG A 60 20.95 1.86 11.91
CA ARG A 60 19.73 2.34 12.57
C ARG A 60 18.48 1.78 11.92
N CYS A 61 18.45 1.68 10.60
CA CYS A 61 17.33 1.09 9.88
C CYS A 61 17.20 -0.40 10.17
N ALA A 62 18.31 -1.13 10.29
CA ALA A 62 18.32 -2.51 10.69
C ALA A 62 17.77 -2.69 12.12
N LEU A 63 18.19 -1.87 13.07
CA LEU A 63 17.63 -1.87 14.43
C LEU A 63 16.13 -1.60 14.45
N ILE A 64 15.64 -0.64 13.65
CA ILE A 64 14.21 -0.38 13.52
C ILE A 64 13.48 -1.59 12.95
N ARG A 65 14.06 -2.25 11.95
CA ARG A 65 13.45 -3.43 11.34
C ARG A 65 13.30 -4.59 12.32
N ASP A 66 14.35 -4.84 13.11
CA ASP A 66 14.32 -5.87 14.15
C ASP A 66 13.30 -5.53 15.24
N TRP A 67 13.32 -4.29 15.72
CA TRP A 67 12.35 -3.78 16.69
C TRP A 67 10.89 -3.90 16.19
N LEU A 68 10.63 -3.65 14.91
CA LEU A 68 9.31 -3.84 14.31
C LEU A 68 8.88 -5.30 14.31
N ASN A 69 9.81 -6.21 14.04
CA ASN A 69 9.55 -7.65 14.10
C ASN A 69 9.17 -8.09 15.51
N ASP A 70 9.88 -7.60 16.54
CA ASP A 70 9.57 -7.87 17.96
C ASP A 70 8.19 -7.36 18.37
N HIS A 71 7.66 -6.35 17.67
CA HIS A 71 6.32 -5.81 17.85
C HIS A 71 5.25 -6.43 16.94
N GLY A 72 5.55 -7.55 16.28
CA GLY A 72 4.62 -8.30 15.44
C GLY A 72 4.38 -7.67 14.06
N VAL A 73 5.29 -6.79 13.61
CA VAL A 73 5.32 -6.26 12.23
C VAL A 73 6.40 -7.03 11.47
N ASP A 74 6.03 -8.22 11.00
CA ASP A 74 6.92 -9.18 10.34
C ASP A 74 7.23 -8.83 8.87
N ARG A 75 6.52 -7.86 8.29
CA ARG A 75 6.70 -7.37 6.91
C ARG A 75 6.66 -5.87 6.84
N VAL A 76 7.63 -5.29 6.15
CA VAL A 76 7.75 -3.85 5.96
C VAL A 76 8.12 -3.50 4.52
N THR A 77 8.01 -2.21 4.18
CA THR A 77 8.55 -1.67 2.92
C THR A 77 9.81 -0.86 3.23
N LEU A 78 10.91 -1.24 2.63
CA LEU A 78 12.22 -0.61 2.81
C LEU A 78 12.45 0.43 1.71
N LEU A 79 12.61 1.70 2.08
CA LEU A 79 12.81 2.80 1.15
C LEU A 79 14.30 3.13 1.04
N VAL A 80 14.90 2.70 -0.06
CA VAL A 80 16.36 2.75 -0.25
C VAL A 80 16.74 3.94 -1.12
N ILE A 81 17.69 4.74 -0.63
CA ILE A 81 18.35 5.80 -1.39
C ILE A 81 19.49 5.16 -2.19
N PRO A 82 19.41 5.10 -3.53
CA PRO A 82 20.35 4.33 -4.33
C PRO A 82 21.78 4.82 -4.28
N ALA A 83 21.98 6.13 -4.35
CA ALA A 83 23.31 6.71 -4.41
C ALA A 83 23.36 8.10 -3.79
N ARG A 84 24.30 8.31 -2.87
CA ARG A 84 24.72 9.64 -2.45
C ARG A 84 26.07 10.03 -3.07
N ASP A 85 26.76 9.06 -3.58
CA ASP A 85 27.99 9.19 -4.33
C ASP A 85 27.93 8.32 -5.60
N LEU A 86 28.95 8.39 -6.44
CA LEU A 86 28.99 7.70 -7.73
C LEU A 86 29.44 6.22 -7.62
N HIS A 87 29.70 5.70 -6.42
CA HIS A 87 30.15 4.34 -6.26
C HIS A 87 28.99 3.34 -6.27
N PRO A 88 29.16 2.16 -6.85
CA PRO A 88 28.16 1.10 -6.81
C PRO A 88 27.76 0.73 -5.37
N LEU A 89 26.48 0.56 -5.12
CA LEU A 89 25.95 0.27 -3.78
C LEU A 89 26.58 -0.99 -3.15
N GLY A 90 26.77 -2.06 -3.95
CA GLY A 90 27.36 -3.31 -3.48
C GLY A 90 28.81 -3.20 -3.04
N GLU A 91 29.58 -2.29 -3.64
CA GLU A 91 30.97 -2.03 -3.26
C GLU A 91 31.05 -1.07 -2.08
N ARG A 92 30.20 -0.06 -2.06
CA ARG A 92 30.15 0.99 -1.04
C ARG A 92 29.67 0.47 0.31
N SER A 93 28.70 -0.45 0.31
CA SER A 93 28.13 -1.02 1.52
C SER A 93 27.66 -2.47 1.28
N PRO A 94 28.61 -3.43 1.26
CA PRO A 94 28.28 -4.83 1.00
C PRO A 94 27.36 -5.42 2.07
N ASP A 95 27.53 -5.02 3.33
CA ASP A 95 26.71 -5.52 4.44
C ASP A 95 25.27 -5.04 4.36
N MET A 96 25.06 -3.75 4.05
CA MET A 96 23.72 -3.21 3.78
C MET A 96 23.07 -3.92 2.58
N THR A 97 23.83 -4.14 1.52
CA THR A 97 23.33 -4.81 0.32
C THR A 97 22.87 -6.24 0.65
N ARG A 98 23.68 -6.99 1.40
CA ARG A 98 23.34 -8.35 1.86
C ARG A 98 22.10 -8.33 2.73
N TRP A 99 22.03 -7.43 3.71
CA TRP A 99 20.89 -7.25 4.59
C TRP A 99 19.58 -6.96 3.81
N LEU A 100 19.62 -6.06 2.83
CA LEU A 100 18.46 -5.77 1.97
C LEU A 100 17.97 -7.00 1.20
N ILE A 101 18.92 -7.80 0.67
CA ILE A 101 18.59 -9.05 -0.03
C ILE A 101 17.93 -10.05 0.93
N ASP A 102 18.44 -10.16 2.14
CA ASP A 102 17.91 -11.09 3.16
C ASP A 102 16.54 -10.63 3.67
N CYS A 103 16.33 -9.34 3.89
CA CYS A 103 15.02 -8.76 4.20
C CYS A 103 14.00 -9.09 3.09
N ARG A 104 14.38 -8.92 1.81
CA ARG A 104 13.51 -9.27 0.69
C ARG A 104 13.15 -10.75 0.66
N ARG A 105 14.11 -11.65 0.94
CA ARG A 105 13.86 -13.10 1.05
C ARG A 105 12.91 -13.44 2.20
N SER A 106 12.95 -12.67 3.27
CA SER A 106 12.07 -12.81 4.44
C SER A 106 10.67 -12.22 4.22
N GLY A 107 10.41 -11.57 3.07
CA GLY A 107 9.08 -11.07 2.70
C GLY A 107 8.90 -9.56 2.77
N ASP A 108 9.96 -8.80 3.04
CA ASP A 108 9.94 -7.35 2.94
C ASP A 108 9.93 -6.90 1.47
N SER A 109 9.35 -5.74 1.23
CA SER A 109 9.35 -5.08 -0.08
C SER A 109 10.42 -4.01 -0.13
N ILE A 110 11.03 -3.79 -1.29
CA ILE A 110 12.02 -2.74 -1.48
C ILE A 110 11.52 -1.74 -2.51
N ALA A 111 11.55 -0.46 -2.16
CA ALA A 111 11.21 0.64 -3.05
C ALA A 111 12.39 1.60 -3.20
N GLN A 112 12.53 2.15 -4.40
CA GLN A 112 13.48 3.22 -4.67
C GLN A 112 13.00 4.53 -4.03
N HIS A 113 13.87 5.19 -3.25
CA HIS A 113 13.60 6.46 -2.58
C HIS A 113 14.43 7.59 -3.21
N GLY A 114 13.96 8.08 -4.35
CA GLY A 114 14.72 9.04 -5.15
C GLY A 114 15.96 8.43 -5.82
N PHE A 115 17.00 9.25 -5.99
CA PHE A 115 18.32 8.84 -6.42
C PHE A 115 19.39 9.22 -5.40
N GLN A 116 19.52 10.52 -5.07
CA GLN A 116 20.48 11.05 -4.10
C GLN A 116 19.83 11.62 -2.84
N HIS A 117 18.51 11.75 -2.83
CA HIS A 117 17.73 12.33 -1.74
C HIS A 117 18.12 13.79 -1.40
N GLU A 118 18.63 14.51 -2.38
CA GLU A 118 19.07 15.90 -2.23
C GLU A 118 18.51 16.78 -3.36
N GLN A 119 17.98 17.94 -3.02
CA GLN A 119 17.49 18.91 -3.98
C GLN A 119 18.69 19.67 -4.59
N LEU A 120 18.97 19.40 -5.85
CA LEU A 120 20.10 19.97 -6.59
C LEU A 120 19.80 21.36 -7.17
N ARG A 121 18.53 21.66 -7.43
CA ARG A 121 18.10 22.94 -8.03
C ARG A 121 17.09 23.65 -7.15
N GLY A 122 17.09 25.00 -7.23
CA GLY A 122 16.06 25.82 -6.60
C GLY A 122 14.69 25.58 -7.23
N GLY A 123 13.63 25.62 -6.43
CA GLY A 123 12.25 25.48 -6.86
C GLY A 123 11.28 25.58 -5.69
N ALA A 124 10.03 25.93 -5.98
CA ALA A 124 8.98 25.97 -4.98
C ALA A 124 8.57 24.55 -4.59
N VAL A 125 8.74 24.21 -3.31
CA VAL A 125 8.34 22.91 -2.77
C VAL A 125 6.84 22.94 -2.47
N PRO A 126 6.07 21.92 -2.90
CA PRO A 126 4.63 21.87 -2.63
C PRO A 126 4.30 22.00 -1.12
N PRO A 127 3.21 22.69 -0.74
CA PRO A 127 2.87 22.93 0.68
C PRO A 127 2.72 21.64 1.50
N ALA A 128 2.23 20.55 0.91
CA ALA A 128 2.13 19.24 1.58
C ALA A 128 3.50 18.70 2.02
N THR A 129 4.57 19.08 1.34
CA THR A 129 5.94 18.71 1.65
C THR A 129 6.47 19.43 2.91
N LEU A 130 5.89 20.58 3.23
CA LEU A 130 6.32 21.39 4.39
C LEU A 130 5.95 20.78 5.74
N LEU A 131 5.06 19.78 5.74
CA LEU A 131 4.59 19.11 6.97
C LEU A 131 5.60 18.13 7.55
N GLY A 132 6.67 17.74 6.84
CA GLY A 132 7.58 16.72 7.33
C GLY A 132 9.01 16.73 6.82
N ALA A 133 9.35 17.44 5.75
CA ALA A 133 10.65 17.35 5.14
C ALA A 133 11.52 18.60 5.31
N ARG A 134 12.82 18.40 5.46
CA ARG A 134 13.78 19.48 5.24
C ARG A 134 13.65 19.92 3.78
N ARG A 135 13.61 21.24 3.51
CA ARG A 135 13.48 21.81 2.15
C ARG A 135 14.47 21.21 1.13
N ARG A 136 15.61 20.69 1.58
CA ARG A 136 16.68 20.14 0.75
C ARG A 136 16.45 18.70 0.26
N THR A 137 15.40 18.01 0.70
CA THR A 137 15.16 16.61 0.32
C THR A 137 14.19 16.43 -0.84
N ALA A 138 13.59 17.50 -1.37
CA ALA A 138 12.66 17.44 -2.49
C ALA A 138 13.41 17.34 -3.84
N GLU A 139 14.13 16.24 -4.04
CA GLU A 139 15.12 16.02 -5.11
C GLU A 139 14.65 16.39 -6.51
N PHE A 140 13.41 16.03 -6.86
CA PHE A 140 12.88 16.23 -8.22
C PHE A 140 12.32 17.64 -8.49
N VAL A 141 12.26 18.49 -7.47
CA VAL A 141 11.80 19.86 -7.63
C VAL A 141 12.88 20.68 -8.33
N GLY A 142 12.49 21.34 -9.44
CA GLY A 142 13.39 22.12 -10.28
C GLY A 142 14.07 21.33 -11.40
N LEU A 143 13.95 19.99 -11.44
CA LEU A 143 14.44 19.17 -12.53
C LEU A 143 13.46 19.19 -13.71
N ASP A 144 14.00 19.21 -14.94
CA ASP A 144 13.23 19.00 -16.15
C ASP A 144 12.86 17.51 -16.35
N GLY A 145 12.16 17.21 -17.47
CA GLY A 145 11.70 15.84 -17.75
C GLY A 145 12.83 14.86 -18.00
N GLU A 146 13.88 15.29 -18.69
CA GLU A 146 15.03 14.44 -19.03
C GLU A 146 15.92 14.21 -17.80
N GLU A 147 16.17 15.24 -17.00
CA GLU A 147 16.91 15.14 -15.75
C GLU A 147 16.18 14.23 -14.76
N THR A 148 14.85 14.38 -14.64
CA THR A 148 14.01 13.49 -13.81
C THR A 148 14.14 12.04 -14.27
N ARG A 149 14.08 11.78 -15.58
CA ARG A 149 14.23 10.44 -16.13
C ARG A 149 15.61 9.86 -15.84
N ARG A 150 16.68 10.64 -16.05
CA ARG A 150 18.05 10.20 -15.77
C ARG A 150 18.24 9.84 -14.31
N ALA A 151 17.75 10.65 -13.38
CA ALA A 151 17.87 10.39 -11.95
C ALA A 151 17.13 9.11 -11.56
N VAL A 152 15.87 8.93 -12.00
CA VAL A 152 15.10 7.73 -11.71
C VAL A 152 15.73 6.48 -12.30
N ASP A 153 16.16 6.53 -13.56
CA ASP A 153 16.79 5.40 -14.25
C ASP A 153 18.16 5.05 -13.66
N ALA A 154 18.94 6.06 -13.25
CA ALA A 154 20.22 5.84 -12.57
C ALA A 154 20.01 5.12 -11.22
N GLY A 155 19.09 5.60 -10.41
CA GLY A 155 18.76 4.96 -9.12
C GLY A 155 18.31 3.51 -9.27
N TRP A 156 17.41 3.25 -10.22
CA TRP A 156 16.98 1.88 -10.51
C TRP A 156 18.14 0.98 -10.95
N ARG A 157 19.01 1.50 -11.80
CA ARG A 157 20.19 0.76 -12.29
C ARG A 157 21.17 0.44 -11.16
N VAL A 158 21.45 1.40 -10.27
CA VAL A 158 22.31 1.18 -9.10
C VAL A 158 21.77 0.07 -8.20
N LEU A 159 20.48 0.07 -7.92
CA LEU A 159 19.86 -1.00 -7.12
C LEU A 159 19.93 -2.35 -7.86
N LYS A 160 19.62 -2.37 -9.14
CA LYS A 160 19.68 -3.61 -9.94
C LYS A 160 21.08 -4.21 -10.02
N LEU A 161 22.12 -3.40 -10.14
CA LEU A 161 23.51 -3.84 -10.10
C LEU A 161 23.90 -4.46 -8.75
N ALA A 162 23.25 -4.04 -7.66
CA ALA A 162 23.39 -4.64 -6.34
C ALA A 162 22.49 -5.88 -6.13
N GLY A 163 21.83 -6.40 -7.18
CA GLY A 163 20.92 -7.54 -7.08
C GLY A 163 19.55 -7.20 -6.51
N ILE A 164 19.22 -5.92 -6.39
CA ILE A 164 17.96 -5.43 -5.83
C ILE A 164 17.10 -4.87 -6.96
N GLU A 165 15.96 -5.48 -7.22
CA GLU A 165 14.98 -4.95 -8.17
C GLU A 165 13.82 -4.30 -7.40
N PRO A 166 13.73 -2.95 -7.40
CA PRO A 166 12.67 -2.26 -6.67
C PRO A 166 11.35 -2.35 -7.44
N ASP A 167 10.30 -2.79 -6.76
CA ASP A 167 8.95 -2.87 -7.33
C ASP A 167 8.21 -1.53 -7.29
N GLY A 168 8.57 -0.69 -6.32
CA GLY A 168 7.90 0.56 -6.05
C GLY A 168 8.82 1.77 -5.97
N PHE A 169 8.17 2.94 -5.89
CA PHE A 169 8.86 4.22 -5.78
C PHE A 169 8.19 5.13 -4.75
N VAL A 170 9.01 5.80 -3.93
CA VAL A 170 8.54 6.87 -3.06
C VAL A 170 9.42 8.09 -3.31
N ALA A 171 8.80 9.20 -3.71
CA ALA A 171 9.55 10.43 -3.92
C ALA A 171 10.03 11.00 -2.58
N PRO A 172 11.32 11.44 -2.48
CA PRO A 172 11.80 12.17 -1.34
C PRO A 172 10.88 13.33 -1.00
N ALA A 173 10.62 13.52 0.30
CA ALA A 173 9.69 14.52 0.80
C ALA A 173 8.25 14.43 0.24
N TYR A 174 7.88 13.32 -0.39
CA TYR A 174 6.61 13.15 -1.14
C TYR A 174 6.40 14.22 -2.22
N ALA A 175 7.49 14.82 -2.73
CA ALA A 175 7.45 15.88 -3.73
C ALA A 175 7.37 15.32 -5.15
N TYR A 176 6.16 15.22 -5.68
CA TYR A 176 5.88 14.69 -7.01
C TYR A 176 5.70 15.81 -8.02
N THR A 177 6.68 15.99 -8.92
CA THR A 177 6.58 16.88 -10.08
C THR A 177 5.71 16.25 -11.17
N ARG A 178 5.28 17.06 -12.15
CA ARG A 178 4.55 16.56 -13.33
C ARG A 178 5.38 15.53 -14.11
N ALA A 179 6.67 15.84 -14.34
CA ALA A 179 7.60 14.96 -15.06
C ALA A 179 7.72 13.60 -14.35
N LEU A 180 7.91 13.60 -13.03
CA LEU A 180 8.00 12.37 -12.25
C LEU A 180 6.72 11.54 -12.35
N ARG A 181 5.54 12.15 -12.18
CA ARG A 181 4.24 11.44 -12.30
C ARG A 181 4.00 10.80 -13.66
N GLN A 182 4.52 11.39 -14.74
CA GLN A 182 4.42 10.85 -16.10
C GLN A 182 5.37 9.66 -16.33
N LEU A 183 6.51 9.64 -15.64
CA LEU A 183 7.52 8.58 -15.76
C LEU A 183 7.19 7.33 -14.98
N LEU A 184 6.73 7.47 -13.73
CA LEU A 184 6.57 6.36 -12.78
C LEU A 184 5.71 5.20 -13.29
N PRO A 185 4.57 5.42 -13.99
CA PRO A 185 3.73 4.32 -14.49
C PRO A 185 4.43 3.39 -15.48
N ARG A 186 5.51 3.85 -16.10
CA ARG A 186 6.29 3.09 -17.10
C ARG A 186 7.44 2.29 -16.46
N ARG A 187 7.78 2.62 -15.21
CA ARG A 187 8.99 2.10 -14.56
C ARG A 187 8.68 1.23 -13.36
N PHE A 188 7.65 1.55 -12.57
CA PHE A 188 7.34 0.89 -11.31
C PHE A 188 5.95 0.29 -11.30
N ARG A 189 5.78 -0.78 -10.52
CA ARG A 189 4.48 -1.43 -10.30
C ARG A 189 3.56 -0.59 -9.43
N TRP A 190 4.13 0.28 -8.59
CA TRP A 190 3.40 1.21 -7.74
C TRP A 190 4.29 2.39 -7.30
N TRP A 191 3.66 3.44 -6.87
CA TRP A 191 4.31 4.52 -6.13
C TRP A 191 3.43 5.02 -5.01
N ALA A 192 4.03 5.54 -3.91
CA ALA A 192 3.30 6.01 -2.75
C ALA A 192 3.46 7.52 -2.57
N GLY A 193 2.33 8.22 -2.48
CA GLY A 193 2.23 9.60 -2.02
C GLY A 193 1.86 9.67 -0.54
N LEU A 194 1.85 10.88 0.02
CA LEU A 194 1.48 11.11 1.43
C LEU A 194 0.08 10.57 1.77
N LEU A 195 -0.90 10.76 0.89
CA LEU A 195 -2.30 10.39 1.14
C LEU A 195 -2.66 8.99 0.67
N GLY A 196 -1.84 8.32 -0.14
CA GLY A 196 -2.17 6.99 -0.63
C GLY A 196 -1.18 6.42 -1.61
N LEU A 197 -1.52 5.25 -2.12
CA LEU A 197 -0.73 4.48 -3.07
C LEU A 197 -1.39 4.52 -4.44
N TYR A 198 -0.55 4.49 -5.46
CA TYR A 198 -0.93 4.53 -6.88
C TYR A 198 -0.37 3.30 -7.59
N ARG A 199 -1.12 2.79 -8.54
CA ARG A 199 -0.71 1.69 -9.42
C ARG A 199 -0.94 2.10 -10.88
N PRO A 200 -0.02 1.74 -11.80
CA PRO A 200 -0.24 1.93 -13.23
C PRO A 200 -1.56 1.30 -13.67
N PRO A 201 -2.19 1.86 -14.70
CA PRO A 201 -3.39 1.25 -15.27
C PRO A 201 -3.05 -0.12 -15.88
N ALA A 202 -3.93 -1.09 -15.69
CA ALA A 202 -3.91 -2.34 -16.46
C ALA A 202 -4.59 -2.06 -17.80
N ALA A 203 -3.83 -2.06 -18.90
CA ALA A 203 -4.32 -1.72 -20.25
C ALA A 203 -4.99 -0.34 -20.31
N ALA A 204 -6.12 -0.14 -20.97
CA ALA A 204 -6.77 1.16 -21.20
C ALA A 204 -7.51 1.76 -19.99
N SER A 205 -7.34 1.24 -18.77
CA SER A 205 -8.04 1.76 -17.59
C SER A 205 -7.27 2.89 -16.88
N ALA A 206 -7.94 3.62 -15.98
CA ALA A 206 -7.32 4.69 -15.20
C ALA A 206 -6.33 4.15 -14.16
N THR A 207 -5.36 4.98 -13.75
CA THR A 207 -4.46 4.68 -12.61
C THR A 207 -5.27 4.32 -11.38
N SER A 208 -5.03 3.15 -10.80
CA SER A 208 -5.67 2.74 -9.56
C SER A 208 -5.08 3.54 -8.40
N TYR A 209 -5.96 4.03 -7.52
CA TYR A 209 -5.59 4.76 -6.31
C TYR A 209 -6.18 4.09 -5.09
N ARG A 210 -5.37 3.96 -4.04
CA ARG A 210 -5.83 3.49 -2.74
C ARG A 210 -5.55 4.55 -1.68
N LEU A 211 -6.60 5.11 -1.10
CA LEU A 211 -6.48 6.04 0.01
C LEU A 211 -5.93 5.30 1.24
N ALA A 212 -4.77 5.71 1.68
CA ALA A 212 -4.09 5.23 2.88
C ALA A 212 -3.08 6.31 3.31
N PRO A 213 -3.52 7.32 4.09
CA PRO A 213 -2.63 8.38 4.55
C PRO A 213 -1.46 7.82 5.35
N ALA A 214 -0.26 8.33 5.09
CA ALA A 214 0.92 8.00 5.87
C ALA A 214 0.94 8.82 7.16
N TRP A 215 1.16 8.15 8.27
CA TRP A 215 1.39 8.77 9.56
C TRP A 215 2.91 8.79 9.81
N SER A 216 3.46 9.98 9.90
CA SER A 216 4.87 10.22 10.15
C SER A 216 5.02 11.30 11.20
N MET A 217 6.02 11.19 12.06
CA MET A 217 6.30 12.21 13.09
C MET A 217 7.13 13.37 12.55
N GLY A 218 7.42 13.40 11.25
CA GLY A 218 8.18 14.44 10.59
C GLY A 218 9.65 14.53 11.09
N ALA A 219 10.59 14.51 10.14
CA ALA A 219 12.02 14.66 10.44
C ALA A 219 12.42 16.11 10.80
N ALA A 220 11.49 17.07 10.77
CA ALA A 220 11.81 18.48 10.96
C ALA A 220 11.85 18.86 12.45
N GLY A 221 13.04 19.19 12.92
CA GLY A 221 13.29 19.73 14.24
C GLY A 221 12.51 21.01 14.52
N GLY A 222 11.73 20.97 15.56
CA GLY A 222 11.05 22.07 16.21
C GLY A 222 10.44 21.54 17.49
N LEU A 223 10.63 22.26 18.60
CA LEU A 223 10.18 21.86 19.93
C LEU A 223 8.68 21.46 19.94
N LEU A 224 7.85 22.22 19.24
CA LEU A 224 6.41 21.95 19.12
C LEU A 224 6.09 20.65 18.36
N ARG A 225 6.88 20.26 17.36
CA ARG A 225 6.67 19.01 16.61
C ARG A 225 7.14 17.78 17.39
N GLY A 226 8.21 17.91 18.18
CA GLY A 226 8.68 16.84 19.07
C GLY A 226 7.66 16.46 20.14
N VAL A 227 6.86 17.42 20.61
CA VAL A 227 5.85 17.20 21.64
C VAL A 227 4.48 16.86 21.07
N LEU A 228 4.05 17.54 20.01
CA LEU A 228 2.71 17.33 19.41
C LEU A 228 2.63 16.08 18.52
N SER A 229 3.71 15.74 17.78
CA SER A 229 3.66 14.63 16.85
C SER A 229 3.45 13.25 17.51
N PRO A 230 4.00 12.93 18.69
CA PRO A 230 3.67 11.71 19.42
C PRO A 230 2.19 11.60 19.77
N SER A 231 1.58 12.71 20.20
CA SER A 231 0.15 12.74 20.54
C SER A 231 -0.74 12.59 19.30
N LEU A 232 -0.36 13.25 18.19
CA LEU A 232 -1.08 13.15 16.92
C LEU A 232 -1.02 11.73 16.33
N ILE A 233 0.12 11.05 16.41
CA ILE A 233 0.24 9.66 15.93
C ILE A 233 -0.63 8.72 16.76
N ARG A 234 -0.67 8.90 18.09
CA ARG A 234 -1.55 8.13 18.97
C ARG A 234 -3.01 8.35 18.61
N ALA A 235 -3.45 9.61 18.53
CA ALA A 235 -4.82 9.97 18.15
C ALA A 235 -5.17 9.45 16.74
N GLY A 236 -4.29 9.67 15.75
CA GLY A 236 -4.45 9.17 14.40
C GLY A 236 -4.59 7.65 14.33
N SER A 237 -3.82 6.93 15.13
CA SER A 237 -3.90 5.46 15.18
C SER A 237 -5.25 4.94 15.66
N LEU A 238 -5.94 5.67 16.54
CA LEU A 238 -7.29 5.36 17.01
C LEU A 238 -8.34 5.61 15.93
N LEU A 239 -8.13 6.63 15.09
CA LEU A 239 -9.02 7.00 13.99
C LEU A 239 -8.76 6.21 12.72
N CYS A 240 -7.62 5.51 12.61
CA CYS A 240 -7.31 4.67 11.45
C CYS A 240 -8.35 3.56 11.29
N GLY A 241 -9.05 3.57 10.17
CA GLY A 241 -10.02 2.56 9.79
C GLY A 241 -9.39 1.19 9.52
N HIS A 242 -9.63 0.67 8.34
CA HIS A 242 -9.18 -0.67 7.94
C HIS A 242 -7.68 -0.78 7.70
N THR A 243 -7.04 0.27 7.20
CA THR A 243 -5.62 0.31 6.87
C THR A 243 -4.93 1.42 7.66
N MET A 244 -3.84 1.06 8.35
CA MET A 244 -2.92 1.99 8.98
C MET A 244 -1.62 1.99 8.18
N ARG A 245 -1.09 3.15 7.83
CA ARG A 245 0.20 3.29 7.17
C ARG A 245 1.12 4.18 8.01
N LEU A 246 2.29 3.65 8.39
CA LEU A 246 3.27 4.33 9.22
C LEU A 246 4.58 4.51 8.45
N ASP A 247 5.16 5.70 8.54
CA ASP A 247 6.47 5.99 7.99
C ASP A 247 7.46 6.23 9.14
N LEU A 248 8.50 5.42 9.22
CA LEU A 248 9.53 5.48 10.23
C LEU A 248 10.86 5.95 9.62
N HIS A 249 11.51 6.88 10.30
CA HIS A 249 12.81 7.41 9.89
C HIS A 249 13.88 7.03 10.92
N PRO A 250 15.12 6.75 10.49
CA PRO A 250 16.21 6.36 11.41
C PRO A 250 16.47 7.40 12.52
N ALA A 251 16.18 8.66 12.27
CA ALA A 251 16.29 9.72 13.25
C ALA A 251 15.35 9.58 14.47
N TYR A 252 14.29 8.75 14.38
CA TYR A 252 13.37 8.56 15.52
C TYR A 252 14.02 7.85 16.70
N LEU A 253 15.05 7.04 16.47
CA LEU A 253 15.84 6.41 17.54
C LEU A 253 16.53 7.43 18.48
N GLU A 254 16.76 8.64 18.02
CA GLU A 254 17.33 9.73 18.81
C GLU A 254 16.29 10.44 19.69
N HIS A 255 15.00 10.10 19.53
CA HIS A 255 13.89 10.79 20.20
C HIS A 255 13.03 9.82 21.01
N PRO A 256 13.34 9.61 22.31
CA PRO A 256 12.62 8.63 23.16
C PRO A 256 11.10 8.79 23.15
N HIS A 257 10.59 10.03 23.17
CA HIS A 257 9.15 10.28 23.13
C HIS A 257 8.47 9.81 21.83
N GLN A 258 9.21 9.84 20.71
CA GLN A 258 8.71 9.32 19.43
C GLN A 258 8.67 7.79 19.45
N MET A 259 9.73 7.16 19.95
CA MET A 259 9.79 5.71 20.10
C MET A 259 8.69 5.19 21.04
N MET A 260 8.49 5.82 22.21
CA MET A 260 7.40 5.46 23.13
C MET A 260 6.00 5.63 22.49
N ALA A 261 5.81 6.62 21.63
CA ALA A 261 4.54 6.79 20.92
C ALA A 261 4.32 5.69 19.88
N LEU A 262 5.36 5.31 19.15
CA LEU A 262 5.33 4.20 18.19
C LEU A 262 5.09 2.87 18.89
N GLU A 263 5.80 2.59 19.98
CA GLU A 263 5.60 1.40 20.80
C GLU A 263 4.16 1.26 21.27
N TRP A 264 3.57 2.35 21.77
CA TRP A 264 2.16 2.36 22.16
C TRP A 264 1.23 2.07 20.97
N VAL A 265 1.50 2.65 19.81
CA VAL A 265 0.71 2.42 18.58
C VAL A 265 0.83 0.96 18.13
N LEU A 266 2.05 0.41 18.10
CA LEU A 266 2.32 -0.96 17.67
C LEU A 266 1.77 -1.99 18.65
N GLY A 267 1.89 -1.77 19.95
CA GLY A 267 1.30 -2.64 20.96
C GLY A 267 -0.21 -2.78 20.83
N ARG A 268 -0.90 -1.70 20.38
CA ARG A 268 -2.35 -1.76 20.07
C ARG A 268 -2.66 -2.33 18.69
N ALA A 269 -1.78 -2.12 17.74
CA ALA A 269 -2.00 -2.47 16.33
C ALA A 269 -1.54 -3.89 16.01
N GLY A 270 -0.37 -4.30 16.49
CA GLY A 270 0.29 -5.55 16.13
C GLY A 270 -0.58 -6.79 16.38
N ALA A 271 -1.22 -6.88 17.55
CA ALA A 271 -2.12 -7.99 17.87
C ALA A 271 -3.45 -8.00 17.09
N ARG A 272 -3.79 -6.92 16.38
CA ARG A 272 -5.12 -6.73 15.76
C ARG A 272 -5.09 -6.46 14.27
N ARG A 273 -3.92 -6.26 13.69
CA ARG A 273 -3.72 -5.91 12.28
C ARG A 273 -2.69 -6.83 11.66
N GLN A 274 -2.97 -7.26 10.46
CA GLN A 274 -2.01 -8.01 9.65
C GLN A 274 -0.96 -7.04 9.09
N ALA A 275 0.32 -7.32 9.33
CA ALA A 275 1.39 -6.60 8.68
C ALA A 275 1.40 -6.91 7.18
N VAL A 276 1.57 -5.88 6.36
CA VAL A 276 1.59 -6.00 4.90
C VAL A 276 2.59 -4.99 4.32
N THR A 277 3.22 -5.36 3.22
CA THR A 277 4.04 -4.43 2.43
C THR A 277 3.17 -3.49 1.59
N TYR A 278 3.77 -2.46 0.99
CA TYR A 278 3.06 -1.58 0.05
C TYR A 278 2.62 -2.33 -1.21
N ASP A 279 3.41 -3.32 -1.67
CA ASP A 279 3.03 -4.20 -2.78
C ASP A 279 1.74 -4.97 -2.48
N GLU A 280 1.67 -5.60 -1.31
CA GLU A 280 0.48 -6.33 -0.85
C GLU A 280 -0.70 -5.39 -0.59
N LEU A 281 -0.42 -4.16 -0.15
CA LEU A 281 -1.46 -3.18 0.10
C LEU A 281 -2.13 -2.71 -1.19
N ILE A 282 -1.38 -2.51 -2.28
CA ILE A 282 -1.89 -2.04 -3.57
C ILE A 282 -2.31 -3.19 -4.52
N ALA A 283 -1.97 -4.44 -4.19
CA ALA A 283 -2.39 -5.60 -4.97
C ALA A 283 -3.92 -5.63 -5.17
N PRO A 284 -4.41 -6.09 -6.31
CA PRO A 284 -5.84 -6.32 -6.50
C PRO A 284 -6.36 -7.23 -5.37
N ARG A 285 -7.55 -6.96 -4.88
CA ARG A 285 -8.23 -7.92 -3.99
C ARG A 285 -8.60 -9.14 -4.82
N ALA A 286 -8.09 -10.30 -4.44
CA ALA A 286 -8.53 -11.57 -4.98
C ALA A 286 -10.00 -11.81 -4.66
#